data_de97ca9f1e89e1f721da82fdb3477498
#
_entry.id   de97ca9f1e89e1f721da82fdb3477498
#
_cell.length_a   1.000
_cell.length_b   1.000
_cell.length_c   1.000
_cell.angle_alpha   90.00
_cell.angle_beta   90.00
_cell.angle_gamma   90.00
#
_symmetry.space_group_name_H-M   'P 1'
#
loop_
_entity.id
_entity.type
_entity.pdbx_description
1 polymer ?
#
loop_
_entity_poly.entity_id
_entity_poly.type
_entity_poly.pdbx_seq_one_letter_code
_entity_poly.pdbx_strand_id
1 'polypeptide(L)'
;IDLCVMDTEGKPLASTLDAVEEYKEAVLVFAESLAESQALQGYQFFKVFDENQLEYIILVKGETDDVYMVGKMAAFQVQNLFIVETKNDRDNNAFETVRNIFSAKTRDFITAVDEKNIILVKEVKNGEGYDELTKTAQVIVDMLNTEAMTKVHVAFGTIVNEIKEVSRSYKEAKMAMDVGKIFYPDKNVIAYSRLGIGRLIYQLPLPLCKMFIKEIFDGRSPDEFDEETLQTINKFFENNLNVSETSRQLYIHRNTLVYRLDKLQKSTGLDLRVFEDAITFKIALMVVKYMKYMESIEY
;
A
#
# COMPACT_ATOMS: atom_id res chain seq x y z
N ILE A 1 15.55 -13.56 9.85
CA ILE A 1 16.84 -13.07 9.34
C ILE A 1 17.58 -12.46 10.50
N ASP A 2 18.80 -12.96 10.75
CA ASP A 2 19.64 -12.48 11.83
C ASP A 2 20.51 -11.33 11.32
N LEU A 3 20.56 -10.25 12.08
CA LEU A 3 21.32 -9.05 11.72
C LEU A 3 22.03 -8.45 12.94
N CYS A 4 23.09 -7.69 12.66
CA CYS A 4 23.81 -6.90 13.64
C CYS A 4 24.09 -5.50 13.07
N VAL A 5 23.92 -4.48 13.91
CA VAL A 5 24.34 -3.10 13.64
C VAL A 5 25.57 -2.82 14.47
N MET A 6 26.64 -2.38 13.82
CA MET A 6 27.91 -2.00 14.44
C MET A 6 28.26 -0.55 14.13
N ASP A 7 28.99 0.09 15.03
CA ASP A 7 29.62 1.36 14.73
C ASP A 7 30.83 1.18 13.79
N THR A 8 31.43 2.28 13.37
CA THR A 8 32.61 2.29 12.48
C THR A 8 33.87 1.71 13.11
N GLU A 9 33.89 1.51 14.42
CA GLU A 9 34.98 0.87 15.19
C GLU A 9 34.73 -0.63 15.40
N GLY A 10 33.65 -1.16 14.86
CA GLY A 10 33.26 -2.57 14.94
C GLY A 10 32.69 -2.96 16.31
N LYS A 11 32.14 -2.01 17.06
CA LYS A 11 31.43 -2.29 18.30
C LYS A 11 29.95 -2.54 18.01
N PRO A 12 29.36 -3.66 18.47
CA PRO A 12 27.97 -3.94 18.27
C PRO A 12 27.07 -2.99 19.06
N LEU A 13 26.09 -2.38 18.38
CA LEU A 13 25.07 -1.50 18.94
C LEU A 13 23.76 -2.23 19.17
N ALA A 14 23.38 -3.11 18.24
CA ALA A 14 22.22 -3.97 18.33
C ALA A 14 22.48 -5.25 17.52
N SER A 15 22.09 -6.42 18.05
CA SER A 15 22.32 -7.69 17.38
C SER A 15 21.25 -8.72 17.73
N THR A 16 20.85 -9.49 16.73
CA THR A 16 20.16 -10.78 16.89
C THR A 16 21.10 -11.96 16.60
N LEU A 17 22.38 -11.67 16.24
CA LEU A 17 23.43 -12.64 15.99
C LEU A 17 24.15 -12.99 17.29
N ASP A 18 24.52 -14.28 17.44
CA ASP A 18 25.45 -14.73 18.45
C ASP A 18 26.90 -14.50 18.00
N ALA A 19 27.83 -14.30 18.96
CA ALA A 19 29.27 -14.22 18.73
C ALA A 19 29.73 -13.12 17.72
N VAL A 20 29.20 -11.91 17.86
CA VAL A 20 29.43 -10.79 16.91
C VAL A 20 30.86 -10.26 16.93
N GLU A 21 31.62 -10.50 17.99
CA GLU A 21 32.99 -10.01 18.15
C GLU A 21 33.97 -10.61 17.15
N GLU A 22 33.68 -11.78 16.57
CA GLU A 22 34.50 -12.44 15.55
C GLU A 22 34.56 -11.65 14.24
N TYR A 23 33.58 -10.77 13.98
CA TYR A 23 33.48 -10.02 12.72
C TYR A 23 34.09 -8.61 12.83
N LYS A 24 34.61 -8.22 13.97
CA LYS A 24 35.16 -6.88 14.19
C LYS A 24 36.22 -6.50 13.16
N GLU A 25 37.20 -7.38 12.89
CA GLU A 25 38.25 -7.10 11.91
C GLU A 25 37.69 -6.96 10.49
N ALA A 26 36.72 -7.80 10.10
CA ALA A 26 36.08 -7.72 8.81
C ALA A 26 35.28 -6.42 8.65
N VAL A 27 34.63 -5.96 9.72
CA VAL A 27 33.91 -4.68 9.74
C VAL A 27 34.86 -3.50 9.55
N LEU A 28 36.00 -3.48 10.24
CA LEU A 28 37.01 -2.40 10.11
C LEU A 28 37.56 -2.33 8.67
N VAL A 29 37.92 -3.48 8.09
CA VAL A 29 38.39 -3.52 6.69
C VAL A 29 37.30 -3.06 5.73
N PHE A 30 36.05 -3.49 5.95
CA PHE A 30 34.94 -3.08 5.10
C PHE A 30 34.63 -1.57 5.26
N ALA A 31 34.75 -1.00 6.47
CA ALA A 31 34.56 0.43 6.71
C ALA A 31 35.48 1.31 5.84
N GLU A 32 36.72 0.89 5.66
CA GLU A 32 37.73 1.60 4.84
C GLU A 32 37.59 1.32 3.33
N SER A 33 36.85 0.28 2.93
CA SER A 33 36.68 -0.08 1.52
C SER A 33 35.86 0.96 0.75
N LEU A 34 35.94 0.98 -0.59
CA LEU A 34 35.11 1.82 -1.44
C LEU A 34 33.72 1.20 -1.71
N ALA A 35 33.53 -0.06 -1.32
CA ALA A 35 32.26 -0.77 -1.55
C ALA A 35 31.18 -0.30 -0.57
N GLU A 36 29.97 -0.07 -1.05
CA GLU A 36 28.81 0.23 -0.21
C GLU A 36 28.18 -1.03 0.40
N SER A 37 28.39 -2.18 -0.26
CA SER A 37 27.99 -3.49 0.24
C SER A 37 28.98 -4.57 -0.21
N GLN A 38 29.12 -5.64 0.57
CA GLN A 38 30.02 -6.76 0.30
C GLN A 38 29.52 -8.05 0.93
N ALA A 39 29.61 -9.17 0.19
CA ALA A 39 29.41 -10.50 0.77
C ALA A 39 30.77 -11.05 1.24
N LEU A 40 30.83 -11.52 2.49
CA LEU A 40 32.03 -12.10 3.08
C LEU A 40 31.66 -13.16 4.13
N GLN A 41 32.21 -14.39 4.00
CA GLN A 41 32.09 -15.47 4.97
C GLN A 41 30.64 -15.82 5.37
N GLY A 42 29.70 -15.81 4.44
CA GLY A 42 28.29 -16.12 4.69
C GLY A 42 27.47 -14.96 5.26
N TYR A 43 28.01 -13.75 5.24
CA TYR A 43 27.33 -12.52 5.66
C TYR A 43 27.34 -11.48 4.55
N GLN A 44 26.31 -10.65 4.55
CA GLN A 44 26.22 -9.45 3.75
C GLN A 44 26.50 -8.23 4.63
N PHE A 45 27.44 -7.40 4.21
CA PHE A 45 27.84 -6.16 4.89
C PHE A 45 27.29 -4.96 4.12
N PHE A 46 26.75 -3.97 4.83
CA PHE A 46 26.19 -2.76 4.25
C PHE A 46 26.65 -1.54 5.05
N LYS A 47 27.06 -0.48 4.35
CA LYS A 47 27.38 0.84 4.93
C LYS A 47 26.13 1.68 5.08
N VAL A 48 25.98 2.32 6.22
CA VAL A 48 24.95 3.32 6.52
C VAL A 48 25.59 4.67 6.68
N PHE A 49 25.17 5.62 5.87
CA PHE A 49 25.71 6.98 5.86
C PHE A 49 24.67 7.96 6.39
N ASP A 50 25.13 8.96 7.18
CA ASP A 50 24.37 10.14 7.50
C ASP A 50 25.12 11.37 6.93
N GLU A 51 24.44 12.22 6.17
CA GLU A 51 25.02 13.40 5.49
C GLU A 51 26.39 13.16 4.82
N ASN A 52 26.60 11.99 4.20
CA ASN A 52 27.85 11.49 3.61
C ASN A 52 28.94 11.03 4.59
N GLN A 53 28.67 10.98 5.88
CA GLN A 53 29.56 10.39 6.87
C GLN A 53 29.12 8.96 7.16
N LEU A 54 30.06 8.00 7.15
CA LEU A 54 29.78 6.62 7.53
C LEU A 54 29.50 6.56 9.04
N GLU A 55 28.26 6.17 9.39
CA GLU A 55 27.81 6.09 10.79
C GLU A 55 27.79 4.67 11.32
N TYR A 56 27.25 3.74 10.51
CA TYR A 56 27.06 2.36 10.93
C TYR A 56 27.39 1.37 9.82
N ILE A 57 27.65 0.12 10.24
CA ILE A 57 27.76 -1.03 9.34
C ILE A 57 26.74 -2.06 9.79
N ILE A 58 25.94 -2.56 8.85
CA ILE A 58 24.96 -3.61 9.08
C ILE A 58 25.50 -4.90 8.52
N LEU A 59 25.49 -5.95 9.34
CA LEU A 59 25.77 -7.33 8.97
C LEU A 59 24.48 -8.11 8.96
N VAL A 60 24.24 -8.86 7.89
CA VAL A 60 23.08 -9.75 7.79
C VAL A 60 23.57 -11.15 7.43
N LYS A 61 23.13 -12.16 8.17
CA LYS A 61 23.53 -13.55 7.96
C LYS A 61 22.83 -14.15 6.75
N GLY A 62 23.60 -14.67 5.81
CA GLY A 62 23.17 -15.36 4.59
C GLY A 62 23.67 -14.70 3.31
N GLU A 63 23.58 -15.42 2.20
CA GLU A 63 24.08 -14.99 0.88
C GLU A 63 22.97 -15.00 -0.19
N THR A 64 21.72 -15.27 0.19
CA THR A 64 20.59 -15.26 -0.76
C THR A 64 20.18 -13.84 -1.12
N ASP A 65 19.54 -13.68 -2.29
CA ASP A 65 19.06 -12.38 -2.76
C ASP A 65 18.09 -11.73 -1.75
N ASP A 66 17.25 -12.53 -1.07
CA ASP A 66 16.34 -12.03 -0.03
C ASP A 66 17.10 -11.45 1.17
N VAL A 67 18.20 -12.10 1.58
CA VAL A 67 19.05 -11.61 2.68
C VAL A 67 19.77 -10.32 2.27
N TYR A 68 20.31 -10.27 1.04
CA TYR A 68 20.90 -9.07 0.48
C TYR A 68 19.89 -7.91 0.48
N MET A 69 18.67 -8.19 0.05
CA MET A 69 17.60 -7.20 0.00
C MET A 69 17.25 -6.63 1.38
N VAL A 70 17.06 -7.52 2.36
CA VAL A 70 16.74 -7.10 3.74
C VAL A 70 17.89 -6.28 4.33
N GLY A 71 19.14 -6.70 4.15
CA GLY A 71 20.30 -5.95 4.62
C GLY A 71 20.43 -4.59 3.95
N LYS A 72 20.20 -4.52 2.65
CA LYS A 72 20.22 -3.27 1.90
C LYS A 72 19.11 -2.33 2.33
N MET A 73 17.88 -2.84 2.54
CA MET A 73 16.78 -2.07 3.10
C MET A 73 17.09 -1.56 4.51
N ALA A 74 17.76 -2.37 5.34
CA ALA A 74 18.16 -1.97 6.67
C ALA A 74 19.26 -0.90 6.68
N ALA A 75 20.16 -0.90 5.68
CA ALA A 75 21.23 0.09 5.53
C ALA A 75 20.75 1.46 5.02
N PHE A 76 19.63 1.49 4.30
CA PHE A 76 19.02 2.74 3.92
C PHE A 76 18.22 3.29 5.11
N GLN A 77 18.40 4.55 5.44
CA GLN A 77 17.49 5.30 6.30
C GLN A 77 16.17 5.48 5.58
N VAL A 78 15.36 4.41 5.60
CA VAL A 78 14.15 4.33 4.83
C VAL A 78 13.06 5.15 5.49
N GLN A 79 12.60 6.14 4.79
CA GLN A 79 11.56 7.02 5.29
C GLN A 79 10.19 6.77 4.64
N ASN A 80 10.12 6.14 3.48
CA ASN A 80 8.84 5.73 2.89
C ASN A 80 8.99 4.55 1.91
N LEU A 81 7.96 3.71 1.84
CA LEU A 81 7.93 2.54 0.99
C LEU A 81 6.71 2.59 0.06
N PHE A 82 6.97 2.42 -1.23
CA PHE A 82 5.96 2.34 -2.28
C PHE A 82 5.89 0.91 -2.81
N ILE A 83 4.68 0.45 -3.08
CA ILE A 83 4.43 -0.76 -3.88
C ILE A 83 3.83 -0.32 -5.20
N VAL A 84 4.45 -0.73 -6.30
CA VAL A 84 3.95 -0.54 -7.66
C VAL A 84 3.50 -1.90 -8.17
N GLU A 85 2.22 -2.03 -8.48
CA GLU A 85 1.66 -3.26 -9.03
C GLU A 85 1.27 -3.04 -10.50
N THR A 86 1.78 -3.89 -11.38
CA THR A 86 1.46 -3.91 -12.81
C THR A 86 0.28 -4.84 -13.08
N LYS A 87 -0.59 -4.48 -14.02
CA LYS A 87 -1.74 -5.34 -14.39
C LYS A 87 -1.35 -6.53 -15.27
N ASN A 88 -0.23 -6.45 -15.97
CA ASN A 88 0.26 -7.47 -16.89
C ASN A 88 1.40 -8.28 -16.27
N ASP A 89 1.47 -9.59 -16.60
CA ASP A 89 2.59 -10.44 -16.22
C ASP A 89 3.87 -9.98 -16.93
N ARG A 90 4.98 -9.96 -16.18
CA ARG A 90 6.34 -9.65 -16.62
C ARG A 90 6.47 -8.56 -17.69
N ASP A 91 6.30 -7.34 -17.26
CA ASP A 91 6.81 -6.23 -18.03
C ASP A 91 8.20 -5.85 -17.49
N ASN A 92 9.26 -6.50 -18.02
CA ASN A 92 10.66 -6.13 -17.71
C ASN A 92 10.90 -4.65 -17.96
N ASN A 93 10.11 -4.03 -18.83
CA ASN A 93 10.15 -2.61 -19.15
C ASN A 93 9.67 -1.75 -17.96
N ALA A 94 8.65 -2.19 -17.21
CA ALA A 94 8.14 -1.44 -16.07
C ALA A 94 9.19 -1.32 -14.95
N PHE A 95 9.88 -2.42 -14.64
CA PHE A 95 10.96 -2.42 -13.64
C PHE A 95 12.12 -1.51 -14.05
N GLU A 96 12.61 -1.67 -15.30
CA GLU A 96 13.71 -0.84 -15.80
C GLU A 96 13.32 0.63 -15.91
N THR A 97 12.06 0.94 -16.27
CA THR A 97 11.56 2.32 -16.29
C THR A 97 11.58 2.93 -14.88
N VAL A 98 11.03 2.25 -13.86
CA VAL A 98 11.08 2.72 -12.47
C VAL A 98 12.53 2.87 -12.01
N ARG A 99 13.40 1.90 -12.32
CA ARG A 99 14.81 1.94 -11.99
C ARG A 99 15.53 3.14 -12.60
N ASN A 100 15.27 3.44 -13.87
CA ASN A 100 15.91 4.56 -14.57
C ASN A 100 15.48 5.92 -14.00
N ILE A 101 14.24 6.04 -13.50
CA ILE A 101 13.74 7.27 -12.86
C ILE A 101 14.47 7.55 -11.55
N PHE A 102 14.68 6.52 -10.72
CA PHE A 102 15.10 6.68 -9.33
C PHE A 102 16.57 6.28 -9.06
N SER A 103 17.21 5.44 -9.90
CA SER A 103 18.55 4.91 -9.60
C SER A 103 19.71 5.83 -9.93
N ALA A 104 19.53 6.85 -10.73
CA ALA A 104 20.66 7.57 -11.33
C ALA A 104 21.28 8.66 -10.41
N LYS A 105 20.58 9.14 -9.37
CA LYS A 105 21.07 10.27 -8.52
C LYS A 105 20.51 10.27 -7.08
N THR A 106 19.79 9.23 -6.65
CA THR A 106 19.07 9.22 -5.37
C THR A 106 19.50 8.04 -4.51
N ARG A 107 19.36 8.15 -3.20
CA ARG A 107 19.52 7.04 -2.26
C ARG A 107 18.27 6.11 -2.25
N ASP A 108 17.51 6.12 -3.34
CA ASP A 108 16.31 5.32 -3.47
C ASP A 108 16.67 3.87 -3.82
N PHE A 109 15.95 2.91 -3.27
CA PHE A 109 16.15 1.50 -3.54
C PHE A 109 14.94 0.89 -4.23
N ILE A 110 15.17 0.11 -5.29
CA ILE A 110 14.14 -0.51 -6.09
C ILE A 110 14.40 -2.01 -6.21
N THR A 111 13.35 -2.79 -6.01
CA THR A 111 13.39 -4.23 -6.18
C THR A 111 12.07 -4.76 -6.72
N ALA A 112 12.12 -5.85 -7.49
CA ALA A 112 10.95 -6.64 -7.84
C ALA A 112 10.77 -7.74 -6.80
N VAL A 113 9.56 -7.89 -6.26
CA VAL A 113 9.23 -8.98 -5.33
C VAL A 113 8.73 -10.20 -6.10
N ASP A 114 7.97 -9.95 -7.13
CA ASP A 114 7.43 -10.96 -8.04
C ASP A 114 7.25 -10.35 -9.44
N GLU A 115 6.57 -11.08 -10.31
CA GLU A 115 6.37 -10.66 -11.71
C GLU A 115 5.50 -9.40 -11.87
N LYS A 116 4.73 -9.03 -10.83
CA LYS A 116 3.78 -7.92 -10.87
C LYS A 116 4.12 -6.79 -9.92
N ASN A 117 4.90 -7.07 -8.87
CA ASN A 117 5.11 -6.15 -7.77
C ASN A 117 6.53 -5.61 -7.73
N ILE A 118 6.65 -4.30 -7.82
CA ILE A 118 7.89 -3.55 -7.65
C ILE A 118 7.81 -2.78 -6.33
N ILE A 119 8.85 -2.86 -5.53
CA ILE A 119 9.00 -2.06 -4.32
C ILE A 119 10.00 -0.96 -4.59
N LEU A 120 9.59 0.27 -4.32
CA LEU A 120 10.45 1.44 -4.26
C LEU A 120 10.53 1.91 -2.81
N VAL A 121 11.74 1.94 -2.30
CA VAL A 121 12.05 2.55 -1.01
C VAL A 121 12.68 3.90 -1.29
N LYS A 122 11.97 4.97 -0.92
CA LYS A 122 12.35 6.34 -1.25
C LYS A 122 12.83 7.09 0.00
N GLU A 123 13.99 7.73 -0.11
CA GLU A 123 14.41 8.73 0.85
C GLU A 123 13.47 9.94 0.81
N VAL A 124 12.95 10.34 1.98
CA VAL A 124 12.12 11.53 2.14
C VAL A 124 12.96 12.63 2.76
N LYS A 125 13.15 13.72 2.04
CA LYS A 125 13.96 14.84 2.52
C LYS A 125 13.23 15.64 3.60
N ASN A 126 13.98 16.32 4.45
CA ASN A 126 13.42 17.19 5.46
C ASN A 126 12.47 18.24 4.84
N GLY A 127 11.21 18.25 5.30
CA GLY A 127 10.17 19.15 4.81
C GLY A 127 9.28 18.56 3.70
N GLU A 128 9.62 17.40 3.12
CA GLU A 128 8.73 16.66 2.24
C GLU A 128 7.65 15.95 3.06
N GLY A 129 6.42 16.01 2.60
CA GLY A 129 5.27 15.37 3.25
C GLY A 129 4.50 14.47 2.30
N TYR A 130 3.34 13.99 2.76
CA TYR A 130 2.49 13.08 1.98
C TYR A 130 2.04 13.64 0.62
N ASP A 131 1.98 14.94 0.44
CA ASP A 131 1.62 15.55 -0.84
C ASP A 131 2.74 15.38 -1.88
N GLU A 132 4.01 15.48 -1.48
CA GLU A 132 5.15 15.19 -2.36
C GLU A 132 5.24 13.70 -2.69
N LEU A 133 4.96 12.82 -1.73
CA LEU A 133 4.89 11.38 -1.98
C LEU A 133 3.76 11.03 -2.95
N THR A 134 2.63 11.70 -2.84
CA THR A 134 1.51 11.54 -3.78
C THR A 134 1.91 11.98 -5.20
N LYS A 135 2.64 13.09 -5.34
CA LYS A 135 3.17 13.55 -6.64
C LYS A 135 4.18 12.53 -7.20
N THR A 136 5.08 12.03 -6.37
CA THR A 136 6.04 11.00 -6.77
C THR A 136 5.31 9.74 -7.28
N ALA A 137 4.31 9.26 -6.56
CA ALA A 137 3.47 8.13 -6.99
C ALA A 137 2.77 8.40 -8.32
N GLN A 138 2.27 9.62 -8.53
CA GLN A 138 1.63 10.01 -9.78
C GLN A 138 2.62 10.02 -10.94
N VAL A 139 3.85 10.51 -10.74
CA VAL A 139 4.92 10.46 -11.75
C VAL A 139 5.21 9.02 -12.16
N ILE A 140 5.28 8.08 -11.21
CA ILE A 140 5.46 6.65 -11.51
C ILE A 140 4.32 6.14 -12.40
N VAL A 141 3.07 6.43 -12.03
CA VAL A 141 1.89 6.03 -12.81
C VAL A 141 1.94 6.59 -14.23
N ASP A 142 2.21 7.89 -14.37
CA ASP A 142 2.20 8.57 -15.67
C ASP A 142 3.30 8.06 -16.60
N MET A 143 4.51 7.83 -16.06
CA MET A 143 5.63 7.31 -16.83
C MET A 143 5.42 5.86 -17.26
N LEU A 144 4.94 4.99 -16.35
CA LEU A 144 4.67 3.60 -16.71
C LEU A 144 3.51 3.47 -17.69
N ASN A 145 2.50 4.31 -17.58
CA ASN A 145 1.43 4.34 -18.58
C ASN A 145 1.92 4.82 -19.94
N THR A 146 2.86 5.76 -19.97
CA THR A 146 3.32 6.40 -21.22
C THR A 146 4.46 5.60 -21.88
N GLU A 147 5.47 5.21 -21.13
CA GLU A 147 6.69 4.59 -21.65
C GLU A 147 6.59 3.07 -21.74
N ALA A 148 6.02 2.44 -20.70
CA ALA A 148 5.83 0.99 -20.66
C ALA A 148 4.46 0.53 -21.17
N MET A 149 3.54 1.46 -21.50
CA MET A 149 2.15 1.17 -21.91
C MET A 149 1.41 0.25 -20.94
N THR A 150 1.80 0.26 -19.68
CA THR A 150 1.31 -0.65 -18.64
C THR A 150 0.51 0.12 -17.61
N LYS A 151 -0.75 -0.30 -17.39
CA LYS A 151 -1.58 0.26 -16.32
C LYS A 151 -1.08 -0.24 -14.98
N VAL A 152 -0.82 0.68 -14.06
CA VAL A 152 -0.28 0.37 -12.74
C VAL A 152 -1.09 1.00 -11.63
N HIS A 153 -1.04 0.38 -10.46
CA HIS A 153 -1.44 0.99 -9.20
C HIS A 153 -0.21 1.20 -8.34
N VAL A 154 -0.14 2.34 -7.68
CA VAL A 154 0.93 2.70 -6.75
C VAL A 154 0.34 2.95 -5.38
N ALA A 155 0.77 2.18 -4.39
CA ALA A 155 0.36 2.39 -3.01
C ALA A 155 1.58 2.65 -2.12
N PHE A 156 1.40 3.46 -1.07
CA PHE A 156 2.47 3.75 -0.13
C PHE A 156 1.97 3.84 1.31
N GLY A 157 2.85 3.43 2.24
CA GLY A 157 2.63 3.43 3.68
C GLY A 157 2.85 4.78 4.33
N THR A 158 3.01 4.78 5.66
CA THR A 158 3.41 5.97 6.42
C THR A 158 4.90 6.22 6.31
N ILE A 159 5.29 7.49 6.42
CA ILE A 159 6.70 7.87 6.56
C ILE A 159 7.22 7.31 7.89
N VAL A 160 8.38 6.69 7.86
CA VAL A 160 9.03 6.10 9.03
C VAL A 160 10.44 6.67 9.18
N ASN A 161 10.88 6.85 10.42
CA ASN A 161 12.18 7.44 10.76
C ASN A 161 13.16 6.40 11.32
N GLU A 162 12.70 5.16 11.52
CA GLU A 162 13.49 4.10 12.10
C GLU A 162 13.38 2.82 11.27
N ILE A 163 14.50 2.13 11.07
CA ILE A 163 14.59 0.88 10.29
C ILE A 163 13.61 -0.17 10.79
N LYS A 164 13.44 -0.31 12.10
CA LYS A 164 12.48 -1.28 12.69
C LYS A 164 11.03 -1.05 12.25
N GLU A 165 10.71 0.15 11.78
CA GLU A 165 9.36 0.51 11.33
C GLU A 165 9.12 0.26 9.83
N VAL A 166 10.15 -0.08 9.05
CA VAL A 166 10.04 -0.36 7.61
C VAL A 166 9.05 -1.47 7.32
N SER A 167 9.09 -2.55 8.11
CA SER A 167 8.14 -3.66 8.00
C SER A 167 6.69 -3.20 8.21
N ARG A 168 6.46 -2.21 9.08
CA ARG A 168 5.15 -1.59 9.27
C ARG A 168 4.73 -0.82 8.02
N SER A 169 5.60 0.05 7.49
CA SER A 169 5.30 0.83 6.28
C SER A 169 5.01 -0.07 5.08
N TYR A 170 5.71 -1.20 4.95
CA TYR A 170 5.43 -2.20 3.92
C TYR A 170 4.04 -2.83 4.07
N LYS A 171 3.68 -3.27 5.29
CA LYS A 171 2.36 -3.83 5.56
C LYS A 171 1.23 -2.82 5.30
N GLU A 172 1.48 -1.57 5.63
CA GLU A 172 0.58 -0.45 5.37
C GLU A 172 0.40 -0.18 3.88
N ALA A 173 1.49 -0.17 3.10
CA ALA A 173 1.44 -0.02 1.65
C ALA A 173 0.71 -1.18 0.98
N LYS A 174 0.96 -2.42 1.43
CA LYS A 174 0.25 -3.61 0.95
C LYS A 174 -1.25 -3.54 1.25
N MET A 175 -1.61 -3.19 2.49
CA MET A 175 -3.03 -2.96 2.85
C MET A 175 -3.65 -1.84 2.01
N ALA A 176 -2.90 -0.75 1.74
CA ALA A 176 -3.39 0.34 0.91
C ALA A 176 -3.66 -0.14 -0.53
N MET A 177 -2.81 -1.02 -1.07
CA MET A 177 -3.02 -1.62 -2.39
C MET A 177 -4.31 -2.44 -2.43
N ASP A 178 -4.52 -3.35 -1.47
CA ASP A 178 -5.70 -4.20 -1.41
C ASP A 178 -6.98 -3.39 -1.19
N VAL A 179 -6.99 -2.48 -0.21
CA VAL A 179 -8.12 -1.58 0.07
C VAL A 179 -8.43 -0.70 -1.15
N GLY A 180 -7.40 -0.27 -1.88
CA GLY A 180 -7.54 0.48 -3.11
C GLY A 180 -8.29 -0.31 -4.18
N LYS A 181 -7.90 -1.55 -4.43
CA LYS A 181 -8.56 -2.45 -5.39
C LYS A 181 -10.04 -2.67 -5.06
N ILE A 182 -10.35 -2.83 -3.77
CA ILE A 182 -11.72 -3.12 -3.32
C ILE A 182 -12.62 -1.89 -3.42
N PHE A 183 -12.17 -0.74 -2.91
CA PHE A 183 -13.03 0.42 -2.68
C PHE A 183 -12.81 1.59 -3.62
N TYR A 184 -11.63 1.65 -4.26
CA TYR A 184 -11.20 2.78 -5.10
C TYR A 184 -10.59 2.31 -6.43
N PRO A 185 -11.27 1.45 -7.23
CA PRO A 185 -10.71 0.82 -8.42
C PRO A 185 -10.28 1.82 -9.50
N ASP A 186 -10.86 3.02 -9.47
CA ASP A 186 -10.54 4.10 -10.43
C ASP A 186 -9.31 4.94 -10.01
N LYS A 187 -8.77 4.70 -8.79
CA LYS A 187 -7.60 5.42 -8.30
C LYS A 187 -6.33 4.62 -8.56
N ASN A 188 -5.40 5.22 -9.27
CA ASN A 188 -4.10 4.62 -9.53
C ASN A 188 -3.08 4.88 -8.42
N VAL A 189 -3.29 5.92 -7.59
CA VAL A 189 -2.43 6.26 -6.44
C VAL A 189 -3.21 6.17 -5.14
N ILE A 190 -2.70 5.38 -4.20
CA ILE A 190 -3.37 5.07 -2.95
C ILE A 190 -2.42 5.26 -1.76
N ALA A 191 -2.71 6.25 -0.91
CA ALA A 191 -1.99 6.48 0.33
C ALA A 191 -2.67 5.76 1.50
N TYR A 192 -1.91 5.05 2.33
CA TYR A 192 -2.44 4.39 3.53
C TYR A 192 -3.17 5.37 4.47
N SER A 193 -2.63 6.57 4.63
CA SER A 193 -3.22 7.62 5.46
C SER A 193 -4.58 8.13 4.96
N ARG A 194 -4.95 7.84 3.71
CA ARG A 194 -6.20 8.31 3.06
C ARG A 194 -7.23 7.19 2.84
N LEU A 195 -7.05 6.01 3.43
CA LEU A 195 -7.96 4.89 3.27
C LEU A 195 -9.31 5.07 4.00
N GLY A 196 -9.36 5.90 5.02
CA GLY A 196 -10.58 6.18 5.77
C GLY A 196 -11.22 4.91 6.33
N ILE A 197 -12.54 4.81 6.19
CA ILE A 197 -13.33 3.67 6.67
C ILE A 197 -12.99 2.34 5.97
N GLY A 198 -12.46 2.38 4.74
CA GLY A 198 -12.04 1.19 4.02
C GLY A 198 -11.00 0.38 4.78
N ARG A 199 -10.08 1.05 5.49
CA ARG A 199 -9.08 0.39 6.34
C ARG A 199 -9.70 -0.37 7.50
N LEU A 200 -10.76 0.16 8.10
CA LEU A 200 -11.46 -0.51 9.21
C LEU A 200 -12.20 -1.74 8.71
N ILE A 201 -12.91 -1.62 7.59
CA ILE A 201 -13.68 -2.72 7.01
C ILE A 201 -12.76 -3.87 6.58
N TYR A 202 -11.61 -3.57 5.98
CA TYR A 202 -10.63 -4.58 5.56
C TYR A 202 -10.08 -5.43 6.71
N GLN A 203 -10.12 -4.92 7.95
CA GLN A 203 -9.67 -5.63 9.15
C GLN A 203 -10.79 -6.42 9.86
N LEU A 204 -12.04 -6.35 9.38
CA LEU A 204 -13.15 -7.07 10.01
C LEU A 204 -13.05 -8.57 9.72
N PRO A 205 -13.27 -9.43 10.73
CA PRO A 205 -13.40 -10.87 10.52
C PRO A 205 -14.60 -11.19 9.60
N LEU A 206 -14.42 -12.07 8.62
CA LEU A 206 -15.49 -12.47 7.69
C LEU A 206 -16.77 -12.97 8.40
N PRO A 207 -16.72 -13.75 9.50
CA PRO A 207 -17.92 -14.13 10.22
C PRO A 207 -18.74 -12.94 10.72
N LEU A 208 -18.05 -11.88 11.21
CA LEU A 208 -18.71 -10.65 11.66
C LEU A 208 -19.35 -9.91 10.47
N CYS A 209 -18.67 -9.86 9.33
CA CYS A 209 -19.23 -9.29 8.10
C CYS A 209 -20.50 -10.00 7.67
N LYS A 210 -20.49 -11.36 7.63
CA LYS A 210 -21.67 -12.18 7.28
C LYS A 210 -22.84 -11.95 8.22
N MET A 211 -22.57 -11.89 9.53
CA MET A 211 -23.57 -11.59 10.55
C MET A 211 -24.21 -10.21 10.32
N PHE A 212 -23.41 -9.18 10.16
CA PHE A 212 -23.85 -7.82 9.92
C PHE A 212 -24.72 -7.68 8.66
N ILE A 213 -24.30 -8.29 7.55
CA ILE A 213 -25.08 -8.25 6.29
C ILE A 213 -26.43 -8.97 6.45
N LYS A 214 -26.45 -10.10 7.16
CA LYS A 214 -27.69 -10.82 7.45
C LYS A 214 -28.68 -9.99 8.29
N GLU A 215 -28.19 -9.28 9.28
CA GLU A 215 -29.00 -8.40 10.13
C GLU A 215 -29.60 -7.22 9.34
N ILE A 216 -28.77 -6.58 8.50
CA ILE A 216 -29.20 -5.38 7.75
C ILE A 216 -30.20 -5.72 6.65
N PHE A 217 -30.02 -6.83 5.95
CA PHE A 217 -30.81 -7.16 4.76
C PHE A 217 -31.79 -8.32 4.98
N ASP A 218 -32.02 -8.74 6.23
CA ASP A 218 -32.94 -9.86 6.57
C ASP A 218 -32.71 -11.11 5.72
N GLY A 219 -31.44 -11.47 5.54
CA GLY A 219 -31.03 -12.63 4.77
C GLY A 219 -31.03 -12.45 3.24
N ARG A 220 -31.39 -11.28 2.72
CA ARG A 220 -31.20 -10.93 1.30
C ARG A 220 -29.79 -10.45 1.07
N SER A 221 -29.29 -10.61 -0.16
CA SER A 221 -27.98 -10.08 -0.54
C SER A 221 -28.12 -8.72 -1.26
N PRO A 222 -27.27 -7.72 -0.97
CA PRO A 222 -27.18 -6.53 -1.82
C PRO A 222 -26.88 -6.84 -3.30
N ASP A 223 -26.40 -8.03 -3.59
CA ASP A 223 -26.14 -8.51 -4.97
C ASP A 223 -27.42 -8.77 -5.77
N GLU A 224 -28.55 -8.84 -5.09
CA GLU A 224 -29.87 -8.99 -5.73
C GLU A 224 -30.39 -7.64 -6.27
N PHE A 225 -29.71 -6.52 -5.97
CA PHE A 225 -30.09 -5.24 -6.57
C PHE A 225 -29.68 -5.21 -8.05
N ASP A 226 -30.62 -4.80 -8.88
CA ASP A 226 -30.33 -4.55 -10.30
C ASP A 226 -29.33 -3.40 -10.47
N GLU A 227 -28.68 -3.37 -11.62
CA GLU A 227 -27.65 -2.38 -11.95
C GLU A 227 -28.17 -0.94 -11.85
N GLU A 228 -29.42 -0.71 -12.22
CA GLU A 228 -30.09 0.58 -12.15
C GLU A 228 -30.23 1.07 -10.69
N THR A 229 -30.59 0.17 -9.79
CA THR A 229 -30.68 0.43 -8.34
C THR A 229 -29.31 0.75 -7.76
N LEU A 230 -28.28 -0.04 -8.07
CA LEU A 230 -26.91 0.21 -7.62
C LEU A 230 -26.37 1.54 -8.14
N GLN A 231 -26.62 1.87 -9.40
CA GLN A 231 -26.25 3.15 -9.98
C GLN A 231 -26.95 4.32 -9.27
N THR A 232 -28.24 4.17 -8.97
CA THR A 232 -29.03 5.17 -8.23
C THR A 232 -28.43 5.41 -6.84
N ILE A 233 -28.11 4.34 -6.11
CA ILE A 233 -27.53 4.42 -4.77
C ILE A 233 -26.17 5.10 -4.80
N ASN A 234 -25.27 4.67 -5.70
CA ASN A 234 -23.94 5.25 -5.82
C ASN A 234 -24.00 6.74 -6.14
N LYS A 235 -24.82 7.13 -7.13
CA LYS A 235 -25.03 8.55 -7.47
C LYS A 235 -25.62 9.36 -6.34
N PHE A 236 -26.51 8.78 -5.53
CA PHE A 236 -27.10 9.45 -4.38
C PHE A 236 -26.07 9.73 -3.30
N PHE A 237 -25.16 8.77 -3.04
CA PHE A 237 -24.03 8.97 -2.13
C PHE A 237 -23.00 9.97 -2.67
N GLU A 238 -22.65 9.91 -3.96
CA GLU A 238 -21.73 10.86 -4.61
C GLU A 238 -22.22 12.29 -4.51
N ASN A 239 -23.54 12.51 -4.56
CA ASN A 239 -24.19 13.81 -4.45
C ASN A 239 -24.59 14.19 -3.01
N ASN A 240 -23.95 13.57 -1.99
CA ASN A 240 -24.20 13.88 -0.58
C ASN A 240 -25.69 13.82 -0.21
N LEU A 241 -26.40 12.80 -0.67
CA LEU A 241 -27.82 12.55 -0.43
C LEU A 241 -28.75 13.66 -0.98
N ASN A 242 -28.30 14.42 -1.98
CA ASN A 242 -29.08 15.47 -2.60
C ASN A 242 -29.97 14.92 -3.74
N VAL A 243 -31.28 14.83 -3.46
CA VAL A 243 -32.27 14.29 -4.41
C VAL A 243 -32.29 15.07 -5.74
N SER A 244 -32.23 16.39 -5.69
CA SER A 244 -32.35 17.23 -6.90
C SER A 244 -31.12 17.08 -7.80
N GLU A 245 -29.93 17.11 -7.21
CA GLU A 245 -28.68 16.94 -7.94
C GLU A 245 -28.55 15.52 -8.51
N THR A 246 -28.91 14.51 -7.72
CA THR A 246 -28.87 13.12 -8.15
C THR A 246 -29.83 12.85 -9.33
N SER A 247 -31.07 13.37 -9.26
CA SER A 247 -32.03 13.20 -10.37
C SER A 247 -31.52 13.86 -11.65
N ARG A 248 -30.88 15.04 -11.54
CA ARG A 248 -30.27 15.75 -12.67
C ARG A 248 -29.14 14.94 -13.32
N GLN A 249 -28.23 14.40 -12.50
CA GLN A 249 -27.10 13.61 -13.00
C GLN A 249 -27.49 12.25 -13.56
N LEU A 250 -28.58 11.66 -13.06
CA LEU A 250 -29.15 10.42 -13.61
C LEU A 250 -30.08 10.65 -14.81
N TYR A 251 -30.32 11.91 -15.19
CA TYR A 251 -31.25 12.28 -16.27
C TYR A 251 -32.67 11.73 -16.07
N ILE A 252 -33.14 11.67 -14.81
CA ILE A 252 -34.50 11.24 -14.47
C ILE A 252 -35.28 12.34 -13.76
N HIS A 253 -36.61 12.22 -13.77
CA HIS A 253 -37.44 13.14 -13.00
C HIS A 253 -37.25 12.89 -11.49
N ARG A 254 -37.33 13.98 -10.69
CA ARG A 254 -37.19 13.89 -9.22
C ARG A 254 -38.12 12.86 -8.60
N ASN A 255 -39.38 12.80 -9.06
CA ASN A 255 -40.35 11.83 -8.51
C ASN A 255 -39.95 10.38 -8.82
N THR A 256 -39.30 10.12 -9.95
CA THR A 256 -38.76 8.80 -10.28
C THR A 256 -37.65 8.40 -9.31
N LEU A 257 -36.75 9.32 -8.96
CA LEU A 257 -35.73 9.05 -7.97
C LEU A 257 -36.33 8.78 -6.58
N VAL A 258 -37.32 9.60 -6.15
CA VAL A 258 -38.02 9.37 -4.87
C VAL A 258 -38.68 8.01 -4.86
N TYR A 259 -39.37 7.64 -5.93
CA TYR A 259 -39.98 6.31 -6.05
C TYR A 259 -38.95 5.16 -5.91
N ARG A 260 -37.77 5.31 -6.53
CA ARG A 260 -36.68 4.31 -6.38
C ARG A 260 -36.18 4.22 -4.94
N LEU A 261 -35.99 5.35 -4.27
CA LEU A 261 -35.58 5.38 -2.86
C LEU A 261 -36.65 4.78 -1.95
N ASP A 262 -37.94 5.05 -2.19
CA ASP A 262 -39.06 4.44 -1.46
C ASP A 262 -39.14 2.91 -1.68
N LYS A 263 -38.88 2.44 -2.91
CA LYS A 263 -38.82 1.01 -3.22
C LYS A 263 -37.66 0.37 -2.45
N LEU A 264 -36.50 1.02 -2.41
CA LEU A 264 -35.33 0.54 -1.68
C LEU A 264 -35.61 0.47 -0.17
N GLN A 265 -36.22 1.53 0.41
CA GLN A 265 -36.63 1.53 1.81
C GLN A 265 -37.59 0.37 2.14
N LYS A 266 -38.56 0.11 1.28
CA LYS A 266 -39.51 -1.01 1.47
C LYS A 266 -38.83 -2.38 1.43
N SER A 267 -37.76 -2.52 0.64
CA SER A 267 -37.05 -3.80 0.49
C SER A 267 -36.01 -4.04 1.59
N THR A 268 -35.43 -2.97 2.16
CA THR A 268 -34.30 -3.07 3.10
C THR A 268 -34.64 -2.59 4.52
N GLY A 269 -35.74 -1.85 4.68
CA GLY A 269 -36.06 -1.18 5.94
C GLY A 269 -35.29 0.14 6.16
N LEU A 270 -34.29 0.48 5.31
CA LEU A 270 -33.42 1.65 5.46
C LEU A 270 -33.83 2.77 4.49
N ASP A 271 -34.08 3.96 5.04
CA ASP A 271 -34.35 5.17 4.24
C ASP A 271 -33.04 5.94 4.00
N LEU A 272 -32.51 5.87 2.79
CA LEU A 272 -31.25 6.57 2.46
C LEU A 272 -31.31 8.09 2.56
N ARG A 273 -32.49 8.69 2.78
CA ARG A 273 -32.66 10.12 3.06
C ARG A 273 -32.41 10.45 4.53
N VAL A 274 -32.41 9.44 5.40
CA VAL A 274 -32.04 9.52 6.81
C VAL A 274 -30.56 9.23 6.96
N PHE A 275 -29.82 10.14 7.58
CA PHE A 275 -28.35 10.06 7.63
C PHE A 275 -27.82 8.76 8.26
N GLU A 276 -28.41 8.32 9.36
CA GLU A 276 -28.01 7.07 10.07
C GLU A 276 -28.24 5.83 9.20
N ASP A 277 -29.41 5.76 8.51
CA ASP A 277 -29.72 4.66 7.60
C ASP A 277 -28.79 4.68 6.39
N ALA A 278 -28.50 5.88 5.85
CA ALA A 278 -27.60 6.05 4.73
C ALA A 278 -26.17 5.59 5.06
N ILE A 279 -25.63 5.94 6.24
CA ILE A 279 -24.33 5.45 6.71
C ILE A 279 -24.33 3.92 6.85
N THR A 280 -25.35 3.36 7.51
CA THR A 280 -25.50 1.93 7.71
C THR A 280 -25.50 1.19 6.37
N PHE A 281 -26.26 1.69 5.41
CA PHE A 281 -26.35 1.13 4.08
C PHE A 281 -25.02 1.25 3.32
N LYS A 282 -24.33 2.39 3.42
CA LYS A 282 -23.02 2.61 2.80
C LYS A 282 -21.97 1.63 3.32
N ILE A 283 -21.95 1.44 4.65
CA ILE A 283 -21.03 0.47 5.28
C ILE A 283 -21.38 -0.96 4.81
N ALA A 284 -22.66 -1.30 4.75
CA ALA A 284 -23.09 -2.62 4.31
C ALA A 284 -22.65 -2.92 2.85
N LEU A 285 -22.78 -1.96 1.93
CA LEU A 285 -22.26 -2.10 0.56
C LEU A 285 -20.74 -2.28 0.52
N MET A 286 -20.00 -1.56 1.38
CA MET A 286 -18.55 -1.73 1.47
C MET A 286 -18.17 -3.11 2.03
N VAL A 287 -18.87 -3.58 3.06
CA VAL A 287 -18.67 -4.92 3.63
C VAL A 287 -18.90 -6.01 2.58
N VAL A 288 -19.95 -5.89 1.77
CA VAL A 288 -20.21 -6.83 0.66
C VAL A 288 -19.08 -6.85 -0.37
N LYS A 289 -18.59 -5.68 -0.78
CA LYS A 289 -17.43 -5.60 -1.70
C LYS A 289 -16.19 -6.27 -1.11
N TYR A 290 -15.93 -6.08 0.18
CA TYR A 290 -14.83 -6.72 0.89
C TYR A 290 -14.99 -8.24 0.94
N MET A 291 -16.17 -8.75 1.29
CA MET A 291 -16.44 -10.20 1.34
C MET A 291 -16.21 -10.86 -0.03
N LYS A 292 -16.71 -10.27 -1.11
CA LYS A 292 -16.49 -10.75 -2.48
C LYS A 292 -15.01 -10.80 -2.86
N TYR A 293 -14.25 -9.76 -2.50
CA TYR A 293 -12.83 -9.73 -2.75
C TYR A 293 -12.11 -10.87 -2.01
N MET A 294 -12.44 -11.09 -0.74
CA MET A 294 -11.85 -12.17 0.05
C MET A 294 -12.19 -13.55 -0.52
N GLU A 295 -13.41 -13.78 -0.96
CA GLU A 295 -13.81 -15.01 -1.63
C GLU A 295 -13.06 -15.21 -2.95
N SER A 296 -12.72 -14.15 -3.68
CA SER A 296 -11.96 -14.23 -4.94
C SER A 296 -10.47 -14.57 -4.77
N ILE A 297 -9.92 -14.40 -3.56
CA ILE A 297 -8.51 -14.72 -3.25
C ILE A 297 -8.36 -16.14 -2.71
N GLU A 298 -9.40 -16.70 -2.08
CA GLU A 298 -9.37 -18.06 -1.51
C GLU A 298 -9.43 -19.16 -2.60
N TYR A 299 -9.66 -18.80 -3.86
CA TYR A 299 -9.65 -19.69 -5.05
C TYR A 299 -8.44 -19.36 -5.94
#